data_fc8304301d532fba0d74290958342b7a
#
_entry.id   fc8304301d532fba0d74290958342b7a
#
_cell.length_a   1.000
_cell.length_b   1.000
_cell.length_c   1.000
_cell.angle_alpha   90.00
_cell.angle_beta   90.00
_cell.angle_gamma   90.00
#
_symmetry.space_group_name_H-M   'P 1'
#
loop_
_entity.id
_entity.type
_entity.pdbx_description
1 polymer ?
#
loop_
_entity_poly.entity_id
_entity_poly.type
_entity_poly.pdbx_seq_one_letter_code
_entity_poly.pdbx_strand_id
1 'polypeptide(L)'
;MSGSLRIALVHSFYGSGQPSGENQAVLEQERALRAAGHEVLLAAAHTDQLAGGAYPLKAAARVATGRGATPLARLREWRPDVVHVHNLFPNYGRSWVREWRGPLVATLHNYRPLCAAATLYREGAACTRCLDGERWAGLKEGCYRGSRLATLPLAWAGRGGPGADALLGRADRLVVLSELSRRTYEKAGVAPERLALVPNFVTDAPAVNSTGGKGRWVFAGRLGAEKGVLELLRRWPDGEPLDVVGDGELAQACRAAAPSSVRFVGALGREELRRRMPSWRGLVFPSRCLENAPLVYAEALAAGLPVLAFTGSSVAEALRTEGTGAVTGWDTPLAAELREAAARFPGLRAHCARVFAEHYREPVWLGRTQELYASVVRERGAVPCPA
;
A
#
# COMPACT_ATOMS: atom_id res chain seq x y z
N MET A 1 -22.16 17.98 10.95
CA MET A 1 -21.53 17.37 12.15
C MET A 1 -22.00 15.91 12.17
N SER A 2 -21.19 14.97 11.73
CA SER A 2 -21.49 13.54 11.91
C SER A 2 -21.27 13.19 13.38
N GLY A 3 -22.28 12.60 14.04
CA GLY A 3 -22.15 12.12 15.42
C GLY A 3 -20.99 11.12 15.57
N SER A 4 -20.57 10.88 16.80
CA SER A 4 -19.60 9.82 17.12
C SER A 4 -20.10 8.47 16.61
N LEU A 5 -19.24 7.71 15.92
CA LEU A 5 -19.54 6.36 15.44
C LEU A 5 -18.74 5.33 16.23
N ARG A 6 -19.27 4.11 16.33
CA ARG A 6 -18.56 2.92 16.80
C ARG A 6 -17.97 2.19 15.59
N ILE A 7 -16.66 2.27 15.42
CA ILE A 7 -15.92 1.79 14.24
C ILE A 7 -15.07 0.59 14.62
N ALA A 8 -15.30 -0.57 14.00
CA ALA A 8 -14.43 -1.73 14.19
C ALA A 8 -13.43 -1.85 13.03
N LEU A 9 -12.15 -1.64 13.31
CA LEU A 9 -11.06 -1.92 12.37
C LEU A 9 -10.62 -3.37 12.51
N VAL A 10 -10.63 -4.13 11.41
CA VAL A 10 -10.19 -5.54 11.38
C VAL A 10 -8.91 -5.64 10.60
N HIS A 11 -7.83 -6.11 11.25
CA HIS A 11 -6.52 -6.21 10.62
C HIS A 11 -5.72 -7.42 11.09
N SER A 12 -5.04 -8.06 10.14
CA SER A 12 -4.05 -9.12 10.37
C SER A 12 -2.65 -8.55 10.24
N PHE A 13 -1.98 -8.30 11.37
CA PHE A 13 -0.62 -7.77 11.39
C PHE A 13 0.40 -8.82 10.94
N TYR A 14 1.28 -8.44 10.03
CA TYR A 14 2.46 -9.23 9.67
C TYR A 14 3.48 -9.25 10.81
N GLY A 15 4.43 -10.19 10.75
CA GLY A 15 5.48 -10.30 11.75
C GLY A 15 6.32 -9.02 11.88
N SER A 16 6.74 -8.70 13.11
CA SER A 16 7.50 -7.48 13.46
C SER A 16 8.84 -7.37 12.75
N GLY A 17 9.44 -8.49 12.34
CA GLY A 17 10.67 -8.53 11.55
C GLY A 17 10.54 -8.03 10.10
N GLN A 18 9.30 -7.70 9.64
CA GLN A 18 9.07 -7.18 8.30
C GLN A 18 8.33 -5.84 8.39
N PRO A 19 9.02 -4.70 8.21
CA PRO A 19 8.37 -3.40 8.15
C PRO A 19 7.26 -3.39 7.08
N SER A 20 6.06 -3.02 7.48
CA SER A 20 4.89 -3.00 6.60
C SER A 20 4.23 -1.63 6.66
N GLY A 21 4.17 -0.95 5.50
CA GLY A 21 3.44 0.32 5.37
C GLY A 21 1.94 0.15 5.62
N GLU A 22 1.38 -1.04 5.32
CA GLU A 22 -0.01 -1.39 5.60
C GLU A 22 -0.29 -1.43 7.11
N ASN A 23 0.55 -2.15 7.89
CA ASN A 23 0.42 -2.19 9.35
C ASN A 23 0.45 -0.79 9.96
N GLN A 24 1.37 0.06 9.48
CA GLN A 24 1.52 1.41 9.96
C GLN A 24 0.31 2.29 9.62
N ALA A 25 -0.19 2.20 8.38
CA ALA A 25 -1.38 2.94 7.96
C ALA A 25 -2.59 2.63 8.85
N VAL A 26 -2.80 1.37 9.22
CA VAL A 26 -3.93 0.97 10.10
C VAL A 26 -3.80 1.59 11.50
N LEU A 27 -2.61 1.58 12.09
CA LEU A 27 -2.39 2.19 13.41
C LEU A 27 -2.57 3.71 13.39
N GLU A 28 -2.13 4.37 12.32
CA GLU A 28 -2.35 5.82 12.15
C GLU A 28 -3.83 6.14 11.93
N GLN A 29 -4.56 5.33 11.18
CA GLN A 29 -6.00 5.47 10.98
C GLN A 29 -6.78 5.26 12.28
N GLU A 30 -6.42 4.23 13.08
CA GLU A 30 -7.00 4.04 14.41
C GLU A 30 -6.81 5.27 15.29
N ARG A 31 -5.58 5.80 15.35
CA ARG A 31 -5.26 6.99 16.13
C ARG A 31 -6.06 8.21 15.67
N ALA A 32 -6.12 8.45 14.36
CA ALA A 32 -6.84 9.60 13.78
C ALA A 32 -8.35 9.53 14.05
N LEU A 33 -8.96 8.35 13.91
CA LEU A 33 -10.39 8.17 14.19
C LEU A 33 -10.71 8.36 15.68
N ARG A 34 -9.87 7.86 16.58
CA ARG A 34 -10.03 8.11 18.03
C ARG A 34 -9.88 9.58 18.38
N ALA A 35 -8.88 10.26 17.80
CA ALA A 35 -8.66 11.69 18.01
C ALA A 35 -9.84 12.55 17.49
N ALA A 36 -10.54 12.06 16.47
CA ALA A 36 -11.76 12.69 15.94
C ALA A 36 -13.04 12.40 16.78
N GLY A 37 -12.90 11.70 17.92
CA GLY A 37 -14.02 11.44 18.85
C GLY A 37 -14.86 10.20 18.53
N HIS A 38 -14.39 9.30 17.65
CA HIS A 38 -15.05 8.03 17.42
C HIS A 38 -14.66 6.98 18.46
N GLU A 39 -15.57 6.05 18.78
CA GLU A 39 -15.23 4.83 19.49
C GLU A 39 -14.62 3.83 18.52
N VAL A 40 -13.38 3.40 18.76
CA VAL A 40 -12.68 2.49 17.84
C VAL A 40 -12.28 1.21 18.50
N LEU A 41 -12.74 0.08 17.94
CA LEU A 41 -12.32 -1.28 18.28
C LEU A 41 -11.28 -1.74 17.24
N LEU A 42 -10.04 -1.95 17.65
CA LEU A 42 -9.06 -2.65 16.79
C LEU A 42 -9.18 -4.18 17.06
N ALA A 43 -9.82 -4.88 16.12
CA ALA A 43 -9.87 -6.34 16.09
C ALA A 43 -8.62 -6.87 15.35
N ALA A 44 -7.53 -7.02 16.08
CA ALA A 44 -6.22 -7.37 15.55
C ALA A 44 -5.90 -8.87 15.77
N ALA A 45 -5.16 -9.45 14.81
CA ALA A 45 -4.45 -10.71 14.95
C ALA A 45 -2.98 -10.51 14.55
N HIS A 46 -2.05 -10.89 15.42
CA HIS A 46 -0.62 -10.67 15.21
C HIS A 46 0.09 -11.98 14.87
N THR A 47 0.84 -11.99 13.77
CA THR A 47 1.58 -13.17 13.32
C THR A 47 2.58 -13.65 14.37
N ASP A 48 3.29 -12.74 15.05
CA ASP A 48 4.30 -13.10 16.06
C ASP A 48 3.69 -13.81 17.26
N GLN A 49 2.48 -13.44 17.67
CA GLN A 49 1.76 -14.09 18.78
C GLN A 49 1.22 -15.47 18.41
N LEU A 50 1.01 -15.72 17.13
CA LEU A 50 0.48 -16.98 16.62
C LEU A 50 1.58 -17.90 16.09
N ALA A 51 2.81 -17.40 15.92
CA ALA A 51 3.94 -18.13 15.38
C ALA A 51 4.33 -19.28 16.34
N GLY A 52 4.33 -20.52 15.80
CA GLY A 52 4.72 -21.74 16.48
C GLY A 52 4.75 -22.89 15.49
N GLY A 53 5.25 -24.07 15.86
CA GLY A 53 5.57 -25.18 14.95
C GLY A 53 4.47 -25.55 13.94
N ALA A 54 3.21 -25.53 14.30
CA ALA A 54 2.08 -25.85 13.42
C ALA A 54 1.48 -24.60 12.70
N TYR A 55 1.98 -23.41 12.96
CA TYR A 55 1.42 -22.18 12.40
C TYR A 55 1.38 -22.14 10.86
N PRO A 56 2.44 -22.53 10.11
CA PRO A 56 2.40 -22.51 8.65
C PRO A 56 1.28 -23.38 8.07
N LEU A 57 1.05 -24.55 8.63
CA LEU A 57 -0.03 -25.46 8.21
C LEU A 57 -1.42 -24.89 8.54
N LYS A 58 -1.60 -24.36 9.75
CA LYS A 58 -2.85 -23.71 10.17
C LYS A 58 -3.16 -22.46 9.29
N ALA A 59 -2.16 -21.66 8.97
CA ALA A 59 -2.29 -20.50 8.09
C ALA A 59 -2.64 -20.93 6.67
N ALA A 60 -1.98 -21.96 6.12
CA ALA A 60 -2.27 -22.51 4.81
C ALA A 60 -3.70 -23.04 4.71
N ALA A 61 -4.16 -23.82 5.69
CA ALA A 61 -5.53 -24.33 5.75
C ALA A 61 -6.56 -23.20 5.84
N ARG A 62 -6.30 -22.18 6.67
CA ARG A 62 -7.15 -20.99 6.81
C ARG A 62 -7.26 -20.21 5.50
N VAL A 63 -6.15 -19.99 4.83
CA VAL A 63 -6.11 -19.29 3.53
C VAL A 63 -6.87 -20.09 2.47
N ALA A 64 -6.64 -21.39 2.37
CA ALA A 64 -7.28 -22.24 1.37
C ALA A 64 -8.80 -22.35 1.56
N THR A 65 -9.24 -22.57 2.80
CA THR A 65 -10.66 -22.82 3.12
C THR A 65 -11.45 -21.54 3.41
N GLY A 66 -10.78 -20.46 3.78
CA GLY A 66 -11.41 -19.25 4.30
C GLY A 66 -11.96 -19.39 5.72
N ARG A 67 -11.80 -20.56 6.36
CA ARG A 67 -12.32 -20.87 7.71
C ARG A 67 -11.22 -20.72 8.77
N GLY A 68 -11.59 -20.62 10.03
CA GLY A 68 -10.67 -20.54 11.17
C GLY A 68 -10.90 -19.28 12.00
N ALA A 69 -9.82 -18.71 12.56
CA ALA A 69 -9.94 -17.55 13.44
C ALA A 69 -10.74 -16.40 12.78
N THR A 70 -11.63 -15.79 13.55
CA THR A 70 -12.57 -14.77 13.08
C THR A 70 -12.81 -13.73 14.18
N PRO A 71 -13.00 -12.45 13.85
CA PRO A 71 -13.38 -11.42 14.82
C PRO A 71 -14.88 -11.40 15.13
N LEU A 72 -15.69 -12.27 14.50
CA LEU A 72 -17.15 -12.17 14.45
C LEU A 72 -17.84 -12.11 15.83
N ALA A 73 -17.42 -12.95 16.79
CA ALA A 73 -17.98 -12.95 18.14
C ALA A 73 -17.78 -11.57 18.81
N ARG A 74 -16.54 -11.06 18.76
CA ARG A 74 -16.18 -9.74 19.30
C ARG A 74 -16.95 -8.60 18.61
N LEU A 75 -17.14 -8.68 17.27
CA LEU A 75 -17.92 -7.71 16.53
C LEU A 75 -19.40 -7.72 16.91
N ARG A 76 -19.99 -8.91 17.11
CA ARG A 76 -21.39 -9.06 17.55
C ARG A 76 -21.62 -8.53 18.97
N GLU A 77 -20.70 -8.78 19.88
CA GLU A 77 -20.73 -8.26 21.25
C GLU A 77 -20.59 -6.73 21.27
N TRP A 78 -19.60 -6.20 20.54
CA TRP A 78 -19.28 -4.77 20.55
C TRP A 78 -20.27 -3.92 19.73
N ARG A 79 -21.00 -4.50 18.77
CA ARG A 79 -22.03 -3.85 17.93
C ARG A 79 -21.55 -2.57 17.25
N PRO A 80 -20.57 -2.63 16.34
CA PRO A 80 -20.09 -1.46 15.60
C PRO A 80 -21.17 -0.92 14.66
N ASP A 81 -21.19 0.40 14.45
CA ASP A 81 -21.96 1.05 13.39
C ASP A 81 -21.40 0.70 12.01
N VAL A 82 -20.08 0.55 11.92
CA VAL A 82 -19.39 0.14 10.69
C VAL A 82 -18.19 -0.77 11.02
N VAL A 83 -18.01 -1.81 10.21
CA VAL A 83 -16.79 -2.65 10.21
C VAL A 83 -15.93 -2.23 9.02
N HIS A 84 -14.68 -1.91 9.27
CA HIS A 84 -13.69 -1.61 8.23
C HIS A 84 -12.57 -2.66 8.23
N VAL A 85 -12.52 -3.45 7.17
CA VAL A 85 -11.51 -4.51 6.99
C VAL A 85 -10.33 -3.96 6.21
N HIS A 86 -9.12 -4.10 6.76
CA HIS A 86 -7.87 -3.75 6.07
C HIS A 86 -7.16 -4.96 5.51
N ASN A 87 -6.99 -6.01 6.33
CA ASN A 87 -6.35 -7.24 5.89
C ASN A 87 -6.79 -8.43 6.75
N LEU A 88 -7.06 -9.54 6.11
CA LEU A 88 -7.37 -10.80 6.79
C LEU A 88 -6.23 -11.82 6.72
N PHE A 89 -5.31 -11.65 5.75
CA PHE A 89 -4.21 -12.57 5.51
C PHE A 89 -3.02 -12.32 6.45
N PRO A 90 -2.43 -13.37 7.04
CA PRO A 90 -2.80 -14.77 6.95
C PRO A 90 -3.61 -15.25 8.19
N ASN A 91 -3.94 -14.37 9.12
CA ASN A 91 -4.35 -14.74 10.48
C ASN A 91 -5.87 -14.88 10.67
N TYR A 92 -6.69 -14.28 9.79
CA TYR A 92 -8.14 -14.43 9.83
C TYR A 92 -8.66 -15.27 8.65
N GLY A 93 -9.68 -16.10 8.89
CA GLY A 93 -10.51 -16.69 7.84
C GLY A 93 -11.32 -15.61 7.13
N ARG A 94 -11.85 -15.92 5.93
CA ARG A 94 -12.64 -14.97 5.13
C ARG A 94 -14.15 -15.26 5.16
N SER A 95 -14.55 -16.45 5.64
CA SER A 95 -15.96 -16.89 5.61
C SER A 95 -16.88 -15.98 6.40
N TRP A 96 -16.43 -15.48 7.54
CA TRP A 96 -17.22 -14.60 8.40
C TRP A 96 -17.69 -13.31 7.71
N VAL A 97 -16.97 -12.85 6.70
CA VAL A 97 -17.33 -11.65 5.92
C VAL A 97 -18.72 -11.82 5.30
N ARG A 98 -19.05 -13.03 4.84
CA ARG A 98 -20.39 -13.34 4.29
C ARG A 98 -21.48 -13.48 5.37
N GLU A 99 -21.08 -13.79 6.59
CA GLU A 99 -22.00 -13.90 7.75
C GLU A 99 -22.33 -12.55 8.37
N TRP A 100 -21.43 -11.56 8.17
CA TRP A 100 -21.65 -10.20 8.70
C TRP A 100 -22.74 -9.49 7.91
N ARG A 101 -23.78 -9.01 8.62
CA ARG A 101 -24.95 -8.36 8.00
C ARG A 101 -24.92 -6.83 8.11
N GLY A 102 -24.14 -6.26 9.03
CA GLY A 102 -24.00 -4.82 9.22
C GLY A 102 -23.19 -4.12 8.11
N PRO A 103 -23.07 -2.79 8.21
CA PRO A 103 -22.21 -1.99 7.33
C PRO A 103 -20.79 -2.52 7.27
N LEU A 104 -20.22 -2.65 6.06
CA LEU A 104 -18.89 -3.21 5.81
C LEU A 104 -18.14 -2.41 4.75
N VAL A 105 -17.02 -1.85 5.15
CA VAL A 105 -16.04 -1.20 4.27
C VAL A 105 -14.78 -2.07 4.22
N ALA A 106 -14.08 -2.12 3.10
CA ALA A 106 -12.77 -2.77 3.03
C ALA A 106 -11.77 -1.91 2.27
N THR A 107 -10.58 -1.70 2.85
CA THR A 107 -9.44 -1.08 2.15
C THR A 107 -8.60 -2.13 1.45
N LEU A 108 -8.37 -1.94 0.16
CA LEU A 108 -7.61 -2.82 -0.70
C LEU A 108 -6.14 -2.36 -0.74
N HIS A 109 -5.37 -2.70 0.32
CA HIS A 109 -3.96 -2.29 0.46
C HIS A 109 -3.03 -2.94 -0.56
N ASN A 110 -3.43 -4.10 -1.10
CA ASN A 110 -2.66 -4.88 -2.06
C ASN A 110 -3.60 -5.66 -2.99
N TYR A 111 -3.04 -6.33 -3.99
CA TYR A 111 -3.83 -7.06 -4.98
C TYR A 111 -4.07 -8.54 -4.60
N ARG A 112 -4.11 -8.90 -3.32
CA ARG A 112 -4.32 -10.29 -2.87
C ARG A 112 -5.59 -10.94 -3.43
N PRO A 113 -6.71 -10.24 -3.60
CA PRO A 113 -7.90 -10.82 -4.23
C PRO A 113 -7.71 -11.19 -5.71
N LEU A 114 -6.69 -10.61 -6.37
CA LEU A 114 -6.43 -10.76 -7.82
C LEU A 114 -5.17 -11.57 -8.11
N CYS A 115 -4.22 -11.62 -7.19
CA CYS A 115 -2.88 -12.15 -7.40
C CYS A 115 -2.37 -12.90 -6.17
N ALA A 116 -1.88 -14.13 -6.33
CA ALA A 116 -1.35 -14.93 -5.22
C ALA A 116 -0.14 -14.27 -4.53
N ALA A 117 0.72 -13.56 -5.27
CA ALA A 117 1.82 -12.76 -4.73
C ALA A 117 1.36 -11.42 -4.11
N ALA A 118 0.16 -10.95 -4.43
CA ALA A 118 -0.41 -9.66 -4.06
C ALA A 118 0.25 -8.42 -4.69
N THR A 119 1.21 -8.57 -5.58
CA THR A 119 2.04 -7.49 -6.13
C THR A 119 1.77 -7.19 -7.60
N LEU A 120 1.05 -8.08 -8.31
CA LEU A 120 0.93 -8.02 -9.77
C LEU A 120 2.29 -7.83 -10.47
N TYR A 121 3.31 -8.51 -9.96
CA TYR A 121 4.69 -8.43 -10.43
C TYR A 121 5.30 -9.81 -10.58
N ARG A 122 6.04 -10.02 -11.66
CA ARG A 122 6.81 -11.24 -11.92
C ARG A 122 7.95 -10.97 -12.90
N GLU A 123 9.12 -11.54 -12.63
CA GLU A 123 10.28 -11.52 -13.56
C GLU A 123 10.60 -10.12 -14.10
N GLY A 124 10.61 -9.14 -13.22
CA GLY A 124 11.01 -7.78 -13.60
C GLY A 124 9.91 -6.94 -14.27
N ALA A 125 8.67 -7.43 -14.37
CA ALA A 125 7.58 -6.69 -15.01
C ALA A 125 6.25 -6.82 -14.26
N ALA A 126 5.32 -5.90 -14.55
CA ALA A 126 3.92 -6.05 -14.14
C ALA A 126 3.30 -7.30 -14.77
N CYS A 127 2.54 -8.06 -13.97
CA CYS A 127 1.93 -9.31 -14.38
C CYS A 127 0.45 -9.33 -14.05
N THR A 128 -0.40 -9.47 -15.06
CA THR A 128 -1.87 -9.52 -14.93
C THR A 128 -2.47 -10.87 -15.29
N ARG A 129 -1.69 -11.91 -15.57
CA ARG A 129 -2.16 -13.23 -16.04
C ARG A 129 -3.30 -13.82 -15.21
N CYS A 130 -3.19 -13.77 -13.86
CA CYS A 130 -4.27 -14.24 -12.99
C CYS A 130 -5.54 -13.38 -13.10
N LEU A 131 -5.40 -12.07 -13.28
CA LEU A 131 -6.49 -11.14 -13.52
C LEU A 131 -7.13 -11.37 -14.89
N ASP A 132 -6.33 -11.63 -15.91
CA ASP A 132 -6.76 -11.86 -17.30
C ASP A 132 -7.36 -13.25 -17.53
N GLY A 133 -7.54 -14.07 -16.48
CA GLY A 133 -8.26 -15.35 -16.53
C GLY A 133 -7.42 -16.60 -16.29
N GLU A 134 -6.10 -16.53 -16.31
CA GLU A 134 -5.23 -17.67 -16.01
C GLU A 134 -5.16 -17.96 -14.50
N ARG A 135 -6.27 -18.40 -13.90
CA ARG A 135 -6.43 -18.55 -12.43
C ARG A 135 -5.34 -19.35 -11.72
N TRP A 136 -4.70 -20.27 -12.45
CA TRP A 136 -3.65 -21.14 -11.92
C TRP A 136 -2.23 -20.69 -12.28
N ALA A 137 -2.08 -19.58 -13.00
CA ALA A 137 -0.75 -19.06 -13.36
C ALA A 137 0.14 -18.89 -12.14
N GLY A 138 -0.40 -18.29 -11.07
CA GLY A 138 0.36 -18.10 -9.82
C GLY A 138 0.91 -19.39 -9.22
N LEU A 139 0.15 -20.50 -9.28
CA LEU A 139 0.59 -21.82 -8.81
C LEU A 139 1.65 -22.42 -9.75
N LYS A 140 1.42 -22.38 -11.07
CA LYS A 140 2.38 -22.90 -12.06
C LYS A 140 3.75 -22.27 -11.87
N GLU A 141 3.77 -20.98 -11.61
CA GLU A 141 4.98 -20.16 -11.48
C GLU A 141 5.53 -20.07 -10.03
N GLY A 142 4.82 -20.60 -9.03
CA GLY A 142 5.27 -20.53 -7.65
C GLY A 142 5.35 -19.10 -7.10
N CYS A 143 4.43 -18.22 -7.50
CA CYS A 143 4.54 -16.76 -7.29
C CYS A 143 4.65 -16.32 -5.82
N TYR A 144 4.15 -17.11 -4.86
CA TYR A 144 4.28 -16.79 -3.45
C TYR A 144 5.52 -17.46 -2.87
N ARG A 145 6.49 -16.65 -2.41
CA ARG A 145 7.77 -17.08 -1.82
C ARG A 145 8.60 -18.00 -2.74
N GLY A 146 8.46 -17.89 -4.06
CA GLY A 146 9.18 -18.75 -5.00
C GLY A 146 8.81 -20.24 -4.92
N SER A 147 7.67 -20.61 -4.33
CA SER A 147 7.31 -21.98 -4.02
C SER A 147 5.89 -22.32 -4.47
N ARG A 148 5.74 -23.38 -5.28
CA ARG A 148 4.42 -23.91 -5.69
C ARG A 148 3.62 -24.39 -4.49
N LEU A 149 4.26 -25.08 -3.53
CA LEU A 149 3.61 -25.52 -2.30
C LEU A 149 3.09 -24.35 -1.44
N ALA A 150 3.87 -23.30 -1.28
CA ALA A 150 3.44 -22.11 -0.55
C ALA A 150 2.35 -21.32 -1.32
N THR A 151 2.33 -21.41 -2.64
CA THR A 151 1.34 -20.73 -3.50
C THR A 151 0.01 -21.49 -3.56
N LEU A 152 0.01 -22.81 -3.39
CA LEU A 152 -1.18 -23.66 -3.54
C LEU A 152 -2.39 -23.18 -2.73
N PRO A 153 -2.28 -22.86 -1.42
CA PRO A 153 -3.42 -22.36 -0.64
C PRO A 153 -4.02 -21.07 -1.20
N LEU A 154 -3.19 -20.18 -1.73
CA LEU A 154 -3.60 -18.89 -2.30
C LEU A 154 -4.27 -19.06 -3.66
N ALA A 155 -3.69 -19.91 -4.53
CA ALA A 155 -4.28 -20.24 -5.83
C ALA A 155 -5.63 -20.94 -5.67
N TRP A 156 -5.73 -21.88 -4.72
CA TRP A 156 -6.99 -22.54 -4.38
C TRP A 156 -8.03 -21.53 -3.87
N ALA A 157 -7.63 -20.62 -3.00
CA ALA A 157 -8.49 -19.57 -2.48
C ALA A 157 -9.02 -18.62 -3.57
N GLY A 158 -8.18 -18.30 -4.57
CA GLY A 158 -8.50 -17.41 -5.69
C GLY A 158 -9.11 -18.12 -6.91
N ARG A 159 -9.30 -19.45 -6.91
CA ARG A 159 -9.74 -20.23 -8.08
C ARG A 159 -11.05 -19.75 -8.72
N GLY A 160 -11.98 -19.22 -7.92
CA GLY A 160 -13.24 -18.67 -8.39
C GLY A 160 -13.15 -17.25 -8.98
N GLY A 161 -11.96 -16.66 -8.97
CA GLY A 161 -11.72 -15.30 -9.44
C GLY A 161 -12.23 -14.20 -8.51
N PRO A 162 -12.15 -12.93 -8.95
CA PRO A 162 -12.51 -11.76 -8.14
C PRO A 162 -13.95 -11.80 -7.64
N GLY A 163 -14.91 -12.24 -8.47
CA GLY A 163 -16.33 -12.33 -8.10
C GLY A 163 -16.63 -13.33 -6.97
N ALA A 164 -15.75 -14.30 -6.72
CA ALA A 164 -15.88 -15.26 -5.62
C ALA A 164 -15.17 -14.80 -4.33
N ASP A 165 -14.39 -13.72 -4.39
CA ASP A 165 -13.73 -13.20 -3.19
C ASP A 165 -14.74 -12.64 -2.20
N ALA A 166 -14.58 -13.00 -0.91
CA ALA A 166 -15.55 -12.66 0.11
C ALA A 166 -15.63 -11.14 0.38
N LEU A 167 -14.50 -10.43 0.36
CA LEU A 167 -14.46 -8.98 0.56
C LEU A 167 -15.00 -8.25 -0.66
N LEU A 168 -14.52 -8.59 -1.85
CA LEU A 168 -14.99 -7.96 -3.09
C LEU A 168 -16.50 -8.19 -3.31
N GLY A 169 -17.02 -9.37 -2.93
CA GLY A 169 -18.43 -9.68 -3.08
C GLY A 169 -19.33 -9.03 -2.04
N ARG A 170 -18.86 -8.85 -0.78
CA ARG A 170 -19.73 -8.46 0.34
C ARG A 170 -19.60 -7.01 0.80
N ALA A 171 -18.41 -6.40 0.71
CA ALA A 171 -18.22 -5.04 1.20
C ALA A 171 -19.18 -4.06 0.52
N ASP A 172 -19.78 -3.17 1.28
CA ASP A 172 -20.66 -2.13 0.75
C ASP A 172 -19.86 -1.10 -0.04
N ARG A 173 -18.65 -0.77 0.45
CA ARG A 173 -17.66 0.04 -0.27
C ARG A 173 -16.28 -0.57 -0.15
N LEU A 174 -15.52 -0.41 -1.21
CA LEU A 174 -14.13 -0.84 -1.34
C LEU A 174 -13.26 0.40 -1.50
N VAL A 175 -12.40 0.66 -0.53
CA VAL A 175 -11.46 1.77 -0.58
C VAL A 175 -10.24 1.34 -1.40
N VAL A 176 -9.98 2.07 -2.47
CA VAL A 176 -8.77 2.00 -3.28
C VAL A 176 -7.89 3.20 -3.01
N LEU A 177 -6.57 3.01 -3.09
CA LEU A 177 -5.60 3.99 -2.60
C LEU A 177 -4.98 4.84 -3.73
N SER A 178 -5.22 4.48 -4.99
CA SER A 178 -4.74 5.20 -6.18
C SER A 178 -5.66 4.96 -7.38
N GLU A 179 -5.59 5.83 -8.37
CA GLU A 179 -6.32 5.68 -9.64
C GLU A 179 -5.91 4.40 -10.39
N LEU A 180 -4.64 4.02 -10.34
CA LEU A 180 -4.18 2.75 -10.90
C LEU A 180 -4.88 1.56 -10.22
N SER A 181 -4.98 1.59 -8.90
CA SER A 181 -5.70 0.56 -8.14
C SER A 181 -7.19 0.53 -8.52
N ARG A 182 -7.83 1.70 -8.63
CA ARG A 182 -9.24 1.81 -9.04
C ARG A 182 -9.48 1.13 -10.38
N ARG A 183 -8.73 1.52 -11.43
CA ARG A 183 -8.85 0.90 -12.75
C ARG A 183 -8.53 -0.60 -12.76
N THR A 184 -7.58 -1.02 -11.93
CA THR A 184 -7.24 -2.45 -11.82
C THR A 184 -8.41 -3.27 -11.25
N TYR A 185 -9.10 -2.75 -10.23
CA TYR A 185 -10.27 -3.42 -9.66
C TYR A 185 -11.52 -3.29 -10.54
N GLU A 186 -11.70 -2.20 -11.27
CA GLU A 186 -12.73 -2.07 -12.31
C GLU A 186 -12.52 -3.12 -13.42
N LYS A 187 -11.28 -3.28 -13.92
CA LYS A 187 -10.91 -4.35 -14.86
C LYS A 187 -11.20 -5.75 -14.29
N ALA A 188 -11.09 -5.92 -12.98
CA ALA A 188 -11.42 -7.16 -12.29
C ALA A 188 -12.94 -7.40 -12.15
N GLY A 189 -13.80 -6.51 -12.63
CA GLY A 189 -15.25 -6.60 -12.60
C GLY A 189 -15.89 -6.04 -11.33
N VAL A 190 -15.17 -5.24 -10.54
CA VAL A 190 -15.77 -4.52 -9.42
C VAL A 190 -16.49 -3.28 -9.96
N ALA A 191 -17.75 -3.12 -9.58
CA ALA A 191 -18.60 -2.01 -10.02
C ALA A 191 -18.03 -0.66 -9.53
N PRO A 192 -17.88 0.36 -10.41
CA PRO A 192 -17.22 1.63 -10.08
C PRO A 192 -17.85 2.36 -8.88
N GLU A 193 -19.16 2.28 -8.72
CA GLU A 193 -19.91 2.92 -7.62
C GLU A 193 -19.60 2.31 -6.24
N ARG A 194 -19.00 1.13 -6.20
CA ARG A 194 -18.52 0.50 -4.96
C ARG A 194 -17.10 0.88 -4.62
N LEU A 195 -16.37 1.50 -5.54
CA LEU A 195 -14.98 1.91 -5.34
C LEU A 195 -14.92 3.36 -4.86
N ALA A 196 -14.28 3.56 -3.70
CA ALA A 196 -14.01 4.89 -3.16
C ALA A 196 -12.50 5.14 -3.17
N LEU A 197 -12.06 6.22 -3.83
CA LEU A 197 -10.65 6.60 -3.85
C LEU A 197 -10.32 7.43 -2.60
N VAL A 198 -9.63 6.80 -1.64
CA VAL A 198 -9.17 7.45 -0.41
C VAL A 198 -7.70 7.07 -0.20
N PRO A 199 -6.76 7.89 -0.68
CA PRO A 199 -5.33 7.66 -0.48
C PRO A 199 -4.96 7.58 0.99
N ASN A 200 -3.87 6.86 1.31
CA ASN A 200 -3.30 6.90 2.65
C ASN A 200 -2.83 8.33 2.98
N PHE A 201 -2.97 8.71 4.24
CA PHE A 201 -2.42 9.97 4.73
C PHE A 201 -1.06 9.77 5.41
N VAL A 202 -0.37 10.89 5.57
CA VAL A 202 0.84 11.00 6.38
C VAL A 202 0.64 12.17 7.33
N THR A 203 1.09 12.02 8.58
CA THR A 203 1.12 13.14 9.51
C THR A 203 2.07 14.24 9.02
N ASP A 204 1.74 15.49 9.29
CA ASP A 204 2.51 16.65 8.82
C ASP A 204 4.01 16.48 9.09
N ALA A 205 4.82 16.80 8.09
CA ALA A 205 6.26 16.89 8.21
C ALA A 205 6.63 18.25 8.84
N PRO A 206 7.81 18.38 9.47
CA PRO A 206 8.34 19.68 9.87
C PRO A 206 8.39 20.61 8.66
N ALA A 207 8.17 21.92 8.91
CA ALA A 207 8.16 22.94 7.86
C ALA A 207 9.38 22.84 6.94
N VAL A 208 9.14 22.91 5.64
CA VAL A 208 10.16 22.82 4.60
C VAL A 208 11.03 24.07 4.67
N ASN A 209 12.22 23.97 5.28
CA ASN A 209 13.25 24.97 5.08
C ASN A 209 13.84 24.79 3.67
N SER A 210 13.51 25.69 2.77
CA SER A 210 13.76 25.61 1.33
C SER A 210 15.23 25.82 0.90
N THR A 211 16.21 25.40 1.69
CA THR A 211 17.65 25.47 1.30
C THR A 211 18.06 24.32 0.37
N GLY A 212 17.09 23.57 -0.14
CA GLY A 212 17.33 22.35 -0.89
C GLY A 212 17.49 22.54 -2.40
N GLY A 213 18.18 21.65 -3.01
CA GLY A 213 18.36 21.53 -4.46
C GLY A 213 19.76 21.07 -4.85
N LYS A 214 20.75 21.28 -3.99
CA LYS A 214 22.14 20.85 -4.22
C LYS A 214 22.51 19.53 -3.52
N GLY A 215 21.53 18.86 -2.88
CA GLY A 215 21.72 17.62 -2.14
C GLY A 215 21.90 16.38 -3.06
N ARG A 216 22.02 15.24 -2.40
CA ARG A 216 22.02 13.92 -3.05
C ARG A 216 20.60 13.53 -3.47
N TRP A 217 20.45 12.68 -4.46
CA TRP A 217 19.21 11.94 -4.71
C TRP A 217 18.96 10.95 -3.56
N VAL A 218 17.74 10.48 -3.42
CA VAL A 218 17.44 9.42 -2.46
C VAL A 218 16.56 8.34 -3.09
N PHE A 219 16.89 7.08 -2.81
CA PHE A 219 15.97 5.96 -2.86
C PHE A 219 15.62 5.60 -1.42
N ALA A 220 14.33 5.41 -1.09
CA ALA A 220 13.90 4.98 0.22
C ALA A 220 12.85 3.86 0.11
N GLY A 221 13.20 2.67 0.63
CA GLY A 221 12.34 1.50 0.57
C GLY A 221 13.07 0.19 0.80
N ARG A 222 12.32 -0.92 0.80
CA ARG A 222 12.90 -2.25 0.90
C ARG A 222 13.76 -2.57 -0.33
N LEU A 223 14.93 -3.17 -0.12
CA LEU A 223 15.84 -3.60 -1.19
C LEU A 223 15.38 -4.97 -1.73
N GLY A 224 14.27 -4.95 -2.45
CA GLY A 224 13.62 -6.11 -3.08
C GLY A 224 13.51 -5.97 -4.59
N ALA A 225 13.34 -7.10 -5.28
CA ALA A 225 13.31 -7.15 -6.75
C ALA A 225 12.18 -6.28 -7.33
N GLU A 226 11.00 -6.29 -6.70
CA GLU A 226 9.84 -5.52 -7.14
C GLU A 226 10.03 -4.01 -7.01
N LYS A 227 10.97 -3.55 -6.15
CA LYS A 227 11.30 -2.13 -5.96
C LYS A 227 12.26 -1.59 -7.03
N GLY A 228 12.84 -2.45 -7.87
CA GLY A 228 13.67 -2.07 -9.00
C GLY A 228 15.00 -1.39 -8.64
N VAL A 229 15.41 -1.43 -7.37
CA VAL A 229 16.60 -0.72 -6.90
C VAL A 229 17.89 -1.29 -7.48
N LEU A 230 17.99 -2.61 -7.65
CA LEU A 230 19.18 -3.23 -8.24
C LEU A 230 19.36 -2.80 -9.71
N GLU A 231 18.30 -2.78 -10.49
CA GLU A 231 18.30 -2.32 -11.87
C GLU A 231 18.60 -0.83 -11.96
N LEU A 232 18.08 -0.02 -11.05
CA LEU A 232 18.43 1.40 -10.91
C LEU A 232 19.94 1.57 -10.71
N LEU A 233 20.54 0.84 -9.76
CA LEU A 233 21.95 0.97 -9.41
C LEU A 233 22.88 0.54 -10.54
N ARG A 234 22.53 -0.50 -11.32
CA ARG A 234 23.28 -0.91 -12.53
C ARG A 234 23.31 0.15 -13.63
N ARG A 235 22.37 1.09 -13.62
CA ARG A 235 22.23 2.18 -14.58
C ARG A 235 22.55 3.54 -13.98
N TRP A 236 22.88 3.58 -12.68
CA TRP A 236 23.15 4.85 -12.00
C TRP A 236 24.42 5.48 -12.56
N PRO A 237 24.39 6.76 -12.99
CA PRO A 237 25.57 7.38 -13.58
C PRO A 237 26.70 7.54 -12.56
N ASP A 238 27.92 7.29 -13.02
CA ASP A 238 29.12 7.57 -12.22
C ASP A 238 29.19 9.05 -11.84
N GLY A 239 29.58 9.32 -10.60
CA GLY A 239 29.69 10.68 -10.05
C GLY A 239 28.39 11.32 -9.61
N GLU A 240 27.20 10.81 -9.98
CA GLU A 240 25.93 11.36 -9.50
C GLU A 240 25.64 10.85 -8.07
N PRO A 241 25.46 11.77 -7.08
CA PRO A 241 25.33 11.34 -5.69
C PRO A 241 23.94 10.77 -5.38
N LEU A 242 23.87 9.55 -4.81
CA LEU A 242 22.65 8.90 -4.36
C LEU A 242 22.80 8.38 -2.93
N ASP A 243 21.76 8.55 -2.11
CA ASP A 243 21.58 7.86 -0.84
C ASP A 243 20.58 6.72 -1.03
N VAL A 244 20.96 5.52 -0.62
CA VAL A 244 20.07 4.34 -0.57
C VAL A 244 19.67 4.11 0.89
N VAL A 245 18.41 4.36 1.20
CA VAL A 245 17.81 4.18 2.52
C VAL A 245 16.93 2.95 2.50
N GLY A 246 17.24 1.99 3.36
CA GLY A 246 16.51 0.73 3.49
C GLY A 246 17.42 -0.48 3.59
N ASP A 247 16.78 -1.64 3.71
CA ASP A 247 17.42 -2.95 3.74
C ASP A 247 16.51 -3.99 3.05
N GLY A 248 17.01 -5.19 2.79
CA GLY A 248 16.27 -6.26 2.15
C GLY A 248 17.16 -7.35 1.55
N GLU A 249 16.51 -8.33 0.93
CA GLU A 249 17.18 -9.52 0.38
C GLU A 249 18.23 -9.20 -0.71
N LEU A 250 18.10 -8.07 -1.39
CA LEU A 250 19.06 -7.64 -2.43
C LEU A 250 20.15 -6.69 -1.92
N ALA A 251 20.28 -6.45 -0.62
CA ALA A 251 21.22 -5.46 -0.09
C ALA A 251 22.67 -5.72 -0.52
N GLN A 252 23.13 -6.98 -0.51
CA GLN A 252 24.48 -7.34 -0.95
C GLN A 252 24.66 -7.12 -2.46
N ALA A 253 23.70 -7.56 -3.27
CA ALA A 253 23.73 -7.38 -4.73
C ALA A 253 23.69 -5.89 -5.12
N CYS A 254 22.91 -5.08 -4.41
CA CYS A 254 22.85 -3.64 -4.59
C CYS A 254 24.20 -2.97 -4.29
N ARG A 255 24.86 -3.37 -3.18
CA ARG A 255 26.21 -2.83 -2.85
C ARG A 255 27.25 -3.20 -3.90
N ALA A 256 27.20 -4.41 -4.44
CA ALA A 256 28.13 -4.87 -5.47
C ALA A 256 27.92 -4.19 -6.83
N ALA A 257 26.69 -3.76 -7.13
CA ALA A 257 26.36 -3.12 -8.40
C ALA A 257 26.46 -1.59 -8.39
N ALA A 258 26.58 -0.98 -7.21
CA ALA A 258 26.51 0.46 -7.06
C ALA A 258 27.84 1.16 -7.42
N PRO A 259 27.83 2.29 -8.16
CA PRO A 259 28.98 3.15 -8.30
C PRO A 259 29.45 3.76 -6.97
N SER A 260 30.70 4.24 -6.91
CA SER A 260 31.29 4.83 -5.70
C SER A 260 30.56 6.10 -5.19
N SER A 261 29.81 6.77 -6.06
CA SER A 261 28.98 7.95 -5.72
C SER A 261 27.74 7.59 -4.87
N VAL A 262 27.38 6.31 -4.76
CA VAL A 262 26.21 5.83 -4.03
C VAL A 262 26.58 5.53 -2.57
N ARG A 263 25.81 6.06 -1.64
CA ARG A 263 25.97 5.81 -0.21
C ARG A 263 24.79 4.98 0.33
N PHE A 264 25.07 3.85 0.96
CA PHE A 264 24.09 3.04 1.66
C PHE A 264 23.95 3.52 3.11
N VAL A 265 22.80 4.08 3.45
CA VAL A 265 22.50 4.65 4.76
C VAL A 265 22.00 3.56 5.73
N GLY A 266 21.50 2.45 5.21
CA GLY A 266 20.78 1.44 5.98
C GLY A 266 19.33 1.78 6.21
N ALA A 267 18.62 0.97 6.99
CA ALA A 267 17.23 1.23 7.37
C ALA A 267 17.18 2.39 8.35
N LEU A 268 16.30 3.36 8.09
CA LEU A 268 16.00 4.47 9.00
C LEU A 268 14.61 4.28 9.60
N GLY A 269 14.46 4.70 10.86
CA GLY A 269 13.14 4.90 11.44
C GLY A 269 12.38 5.98 10.67
N ARG A 270 11.04 5.89 10.66
CA ARG A 270 10.19 6.76 9.83
C ARG A 270 10.36 8.26 10.16
N GLU A 271 10.49 8.59 11.44
CA GLU A 271 10.70 9.96 11.89
C GLU A 271 12.04 10.51 11.39
N GLU A 272 13.11 9.70 11.46
CA GLU A 272 14.43 10.08 10.96
C GLU A 272 14.42 10.24 9.44
N LEU A 273 13.75 9.35 8.71
CA LEU A 273 13.57 9.48 7.27
C LEU A 273 12.89 10.81 6.92
N ARG A 274 11.77 11.13 7.58
CA ARG A 274 11.02 12.39 7.36
C ARG A 274 11.87 13.62 7.68
N ARG A 275 12.66 13.61 8.75
CA ARG A 275 13.56 14.72 9.09
C ARG A 275 14.62 14.97 8.02
N ARG A 276 15.12 13.91 7.37
CA ARG A 276 16.14 14.03 6.30
C ARG A 276 15.57 14.38 4.94
N MET A 277 14.31 14.06 4.66
CA MET A 277 13.71 14.29 3.33
C MET A 277 13.91 15.71 2.77
N PRO A 278 13.76 16.81 3.52
CA PRO A 278 13.96 18.15 2.97
C PRO A 278 15.37 18.42 2.45
N SER A 279 16.39 17.68 2.92
CA SER A 279 17.79 17.88 2.54
C SER A 279 18.17 17.24 1.20
N TRP A 280 17.37 16.31 0.69
CA TRP A 280 17.63 15.64 -0.58
C TRP A 280 17.16 16.46 -1.79
N ARG A 281 17.77 16.19 -2.93
CA ARG A 281 17.44 16.82 -4.21
C ARG A 281 16.09 16.37 -4.77
N GLY A 282 15.85 15.07 -4.71
CA GLY A 282 14.64 14.41 -5.18
C GLY A 282 14.61 12.95 -4.75
N LEU A 283 13.41 12.39 -4.66
CA LEU A 283 13.19 10.96 -4.45
C LEU A 283 13.22 10.25 -5.82
N VAL A 284 14.01 9.19 -5.95
CA VAL A 284 13.97 8.29 -7.11
C VAL A 284 13.11 7.09 -6.79
N PHE A 285 12.10 6.84 -7.60
CA PHE A 285 11.10 5.79 -7.38
C PHE A 285 11.09 4.78 -8.55
N PRO A 286 11.97 3.75 -8.51
CA PRO A 286 12.16 2.79 -9.59
C PRO A 286 11.26 1.55 -9.48
N SER A 287 10.15 1.61 -8.73
CA SER A 287 9.31 0.44 -8.50
C SER A 287 8.77 -0.15 -9.80
N ARG A 288 8.88 -1.46 -9.94
CA ARG A 288 8.46 -2.25 -11.11
C ARG A 288 7.14 -3.00 -10.88
N CYS A 289 6.64 -3.00 -9.66
CA CYS A 289 5.33 -3.54 -9.35
C CYS A 289 4.24 -2.46 -9.38
N LEU A 290 3.00 -2.90 -9.54
CA LEU A 290 1.83 -2.04 -9.41
C LEU A 290 1.59 -1.78 -7.91
N GLU A 291 2.30 -0.82 -7.32
CA GLU A 291 2.06 -0.43 -5.94
C GLU A 291 0.73 0.32 -5.82
N ASN A 292 0.00 0.11 -4.74
CA ASN A 292 -1.29 0.80 -4.54
C ASN A 292 -1.11 2.27 -4.16
N ALA A 293 -0.38 2.53 -3.08
CA ALA A 293 -0.07 3.90 -2.64
C ALA A 293 1.11 3.85 -1.67
N PRO A 294 2.35 3.96 -2.17
CA PRO A 294 3.53 3.90 -1.31
C PRO A 294 3.59 5.15 -0.43
N LEU A 295 3.64 4.96 0.89
CA LEU A 295 3.69 6.05 1.87
C LEU A 295 4.87 7.00 1.63
N VAL A 296 5.99 6.48 1.13
CA VAL A 296 7.19 7.27 0.83
C VAL A 296 6.92 8.39 -0.19
N TYR A 297 5.95 8.23 -1.08
CA TYR A 297 5.53 9.27 -2.00
C TYR A 297 4.87 10.43 -1.25
N ALA A 298 3.86 10.14 -0.43
CA ALA A 298 3.21 11.16 0.38
C ALA A 298 4.17 11.81 1.38
N GLU A 299 5.11 11.05 1.95
CA GLU A 299 6.18 11.57 2.82
C GLU A 299 7.13 12.51 2.08
N ALA A 300 7.47 12.21 0.83
CA ALA A 300 8.26 13.09 -0.01
C ALA A 300 7.51 14.40 -0.29
N LEU A 301 6.24 14.34 -0.66
CA LEU A 301 5.42 15.53 -0.90
C LEU A 301 5.27 16.39 0.36
N ALA A 302 5.08 15.76 1.54
CA ALA A 302 5.02 16.45 2.82
C ALA A 302 6.30 17.23 3.11
N ALA A 303 7.45 16.73 2.68
CA ALA A 303 8.76 17.37 2.80
C ALA A 303 9.06 18.37 1.65
N GLY A 304 8.10 18.59 0.75
CA GLY A 304 8.35 19.37 -0.47
C GLY A 304 9.42 18.74 -1.37
N LEU A 305 9.58 17.42 -1.34
CA LEU A 305 10.60 16.71 -2.12
C LEU A 305 9.97 16.16 -3.42
N PRO A 306 10.36 16.69 -4.61
CA PRO A 306 9.86 16.17 -5.87
C PRO A 306 10.36 14.75 -6.17
N VAL A 307 9.64 14.03 -7.03
CA VAL A 307 9.88 12.62 -7.29
C VAL A 307 10.21 12.37 -8.77
N LEU A 308 11.24 11.58 -9.02
CA LEU A 308 11.52 10.97 -10.34
C LEU A 308 11.06 9.51 -10.29
N ALA A 309 9.95 9.20 -10.95
CA ALA A 309 9.42 7.84 -10.98
C ALA A 309 9.64 7.18 -12.34
N PHE A 310 9.80 5.86 -12.31
CA PHE A 310 9.85 5.06 -13.53
C PHE A 310 8.44 4.66 -13.98
N THR A 311 8.24 4.57 -15.29
CA THR A 311 6.97 4.18 -15.92
C THR A 311 6.46 2.84 -15.38
N GLY A 312 5.13 2.68 -15.30
CA GLY A 312 4.46 1.46 -14.87
C GLY A 312 4.11 1.41 -13.38
N SER A 313 4.50 2.40 -12.59
CA SER A 313 4.13 2.51 -11.17
C SER A 313 2.92 3.44 -10.95
N SER A 314 2.21 3.27 -9.82
CA SER A 314 1.13 4.19 -9.41
C SER A 314 1.66 5.61 -9.16
N VAL A 315 2.90 5.74 -8.70
CA VAL A 315 3.54 7.05 -8.50
C VAL A 315 3.77 7.75 -9.83
N ALA A 316 4.21 7.03 -10.88
CA ALA A 316 4.35 7.64 -12.21
C ALA A 316 3.03 8.19 -12.76
N GLU A 317 1.89 7.55 -12.45
CA GLU A 317 0.58 8.10 -12.81
C GLU A 317 0.21 9.31 -11.97
N ALA A 318 0.42 9.27 -10.66
CA ALA A 318 0.20 10.41 -9.77
C ALA A 318 1.03 11.63 -10.23
N LEU A 319 2.30 11.43 -10.58
CA LEU A 319 3.16 12.52 -11.07
C LEU A 319 2.63 13.19 -12.33
N ARG A 320 2.00 12.43 -13.25
CA ARG A 320 1.41 13.00 -14.48
C ARG A 320 0.19 13.87 -14.19
N THR A 321 -0.61 13.51 -13.19
CA THR A 321 -1.83 14.26 -12.83
C THR A 321 -1.55 15.38 -11.84
N GLU A 322 -0.64 15.17 -10.90
CA GLU A 322 -0.36 16.09 -9.79
C GLU A 322 0.80 17.05 -10.10
N GLY A 323 1.63 16.78 -11.10
CA GLY A 323 2.74 17.65 -11.48
C GLY A 323 3.88 17.75 -10.45
N THR A 324 4.01 16.78 -9.55
CA THR A 324 4.93 16.80 -8.39
C THR A 324 6.32 16.22 -8.68
N GLY A 325 6.67 16.05 -9.97
CA GLY A 325 7.95 15.49 -10.34
C GLY A 325 8.10 15.22 -11.83
N ALA A 326 8.85 14.17 -12.17
CA ALA A 326 9.09 13.73 -13.52
C ALA A 326 8.92 12.20 -13.64
N VAL A 327 8.58 11.74 -14.86
CA VAL A 327 8.45 10.32 -15.16
C VAL A 327 9.47 9.96 -16.24
N THR A 328 10.25 8.90 -16.01
CA THR A 328 11.26 8.37 -16.93
C THR A 328 10.97 6.93 -17.32
N GLY A 329 11.53 6.49 -18.44
CA GLY A 329 11.48 5.11 -18.90
C GLY A 329 12.67 4.27 -18.44
N TRP A 330 12.52 2.95 -18.53
CA TRP A 330 13.64 2.04 -18.26
C TRP A 330 14.67 2.03 -19.41
N ASP A 331 14.30 2.47 -20.61
CA ASP A 331 15.17 2.49 -21.79
C ASP A 331 15.77 3.88 -22.07
N THR A 332 15.38 4.91 -21.30
CA THR A 332 15.89 6.29 -21.47
C THR A 332 17.27 6.47 -20.82
N PRO A 333 18.13 7.37 -21.34
CA PRO A 333 19.43 7.70 -20.74
C PRO A 333 19.24 8.39 -19.38
N LEU A 334 19.40 7.65 -18.27
CA LEU A 334 19.13 8.13 -16.91
C LEU A 334 19.91 9.40 -16.54
N ALA A 335 21.15 9.55 -17.01
CA ALA A 335 21.96 10.74 -16.74
C ALA A 335 21.34 12.03 -17.28
N ALA A 336 20.68 11.98 -18.43
CA ALA A 336 19.98 13.13 -19.00
C ALA A 336 18.73 13.49 -18.19
N GLU A 337 17.94 12.46 -17.84
CA GLU A 337 16.74 12.61 -17.02
C GLU A 337 17.03 13.21 -15.63
N LEU A 338 18.11 12.73 -14.98
CA LEU A 338 18.55 13.27 -13.68
C LEU A 338 18.98 14.74 -13.79
N ARG A 339 19.68 15.13 -14.86
CA ARG A 339 20.07 16.54 -15.07
C ARG A 339 18.87 17.45 -15.29
N GLU A 340 17.92 17.03 -16.13
CA GLU A 340 16.68 17.77 -16.38
C GLU A 340 15.86 17.91 -15.09
N ALA A 341 15.65 16.79 -14.37
CA ALA A 341 14.96 16.78 -13.10
C ALA A 341 15.65 17.68 -12.06
N ALA A 342 16.99 17.64 -11.97
CA ALA A 342 17.77 18.48 -11.06
C ALA A 342 17.57 19.98 -11.31
N ALA A 343 17.40 20.38 -12.58
CA ALA A 343 17.13 21.77 -12.95
C ALA A 343 15.69 22.21 -12.58
N ARG A 344 14.70 21.32 -12.72
CA ARG A 344 13.27 21.63 -12.49
C ARG A 344 12.85 21.50 -11.04
N PHE A 345 13.37 20.54 -10.30
CA PHE A 345 12.87 20.14 -8.96
C PHE A 345 12.91 21.27 -7.92
N PRO A 346 13.90 22.16 -7.87
CA PRO A 346 13.84 23.28 -6.95
C PRO A 346 12.55 24.11 -7.05
N GLY A 347 12.06 24.34 -8.28
CA GLY A 347 10.82 25.06 -8.54
C GLY A 347 9.54 24.31 -8.17
N LEU A 348 9.60 22.98 -8.01
CA LEU A 348 8.43 22.16 -7.68
C LEU A 348 8.17 21.99 -6.19
N ARG A 349 9.11 22.35 -5.32
CA ARG A 349 9.00 22.05 -3.87
C ARG A 349 7.75 22.63 -3.23
N ALA A 350 7.44 23.88 -3.49
CA ALA A 350 6.22 24.51 -2.96
C ALA A 350 4.95 23.85 -3.51
N HIS A 351 4.97 23.43 -4.77
CA HIS A 351 3.86 22.69 -5.39
C HIS A 351 3.67 21.32 -4.73
N CYS A 352 4.74 20.55 -4.48
CA CYS A 352 4.67 19.28 -3.77
C CYS A 352 4.02 19.43 -2.39
N ALA A 353 4.43 20.43 -1.61
CA ALA A 353 3.84 20.71 -0.30
C ALA A 353 2.34 21.08 -0.40
N ARG A 354 1.93 21.83 -1.43
CA ARG A 354 0.53 22.16 -1.67
C ARG A 354 -0.30 20.92 -2.02
N VAL A 355 0.16 20.08 -2.95
CA VAL A 355 -0.48 18.82 -3.31
C VAL A 355 -0.62 17.89 -2.10
N PHE A 356 0.42 17.82 -1.26
CA PHE A 356 0.34 17.10 0.00
C PHE A 356 -0.81 17.63 0.89
N ALA A 357 -0.89 18.94 1.07
CA ALA A 357 -1.90 19.58 1.91
C ALA A 357 -3.34 19.32 1.39
N GLU A 358 -3.51 19.27 0.09
CA GLU A 358 -4.82 19.07 -0.58
C GLU A 358 -5.28 17.61 -0.60
N HIS A 359 -4.35 16.63 -0.62
CA HIS A 359 -4.69 15.24 -0.91
C HIS A 359 -4.27 14.21 0.14
N TYR A 360 -3.16 14.45 0.88
CA TYR A 360 -2.48 13.43 1.67
C TYR A 360 -2.38 13.73 3.16
N ARG A 361 -2.97 14.85 3.64
CA ARG A 361 -3.02 15.18 5.06
C ARG A 361 -4.09 14.39 5.81
N GLU A 362 -3.85 14.17 7.10
CA GLU A 362 -4.80 13.48 8.00
C GLU A 362 -6.23 14.08 7.97
N PRO A 363 -6.45 15.42 8.04
CA PRO A 363 -7.81 15.99 8.00
C PRO A 363 -8.56 15.69 6.69
N VAL A 364 -7.86 15.65 5.56
CA VAL A 364 -8.45 15.34 4.25
C VAL A 364 -8.88 13.87 4.19
N TRP A 365 -8.01 12.97 4.62
CA TRP A 365 -8.33 11.56 4.74
C TRP A 365 -9.50 11.31 5.70
N LEU A 366 -9.49 11.99 6.86
CA LEU A 366 -10.52 11.86 7.88
C LEU A 366 -11.89 12.30 7.33
N GLY A 367 -11.96 13.46 6.68
CA GLY A 367 -13.19 13.94 6.07
C GLY A 367 -13.78 12.95 5.06
N ARG A 368 -12.96 12.49 4.09
CA ARG A 368 -13.37 11.49 3.09
C ARG A 368 -13.84 10.18 3.73
N THR A 369 -13.14 9.73 4.78
CA THR A 369 -13.46 8.46 5.47
C THR A 369 -14.75 8.58 6.27
N GLN A 370 -14.97 9.69 6.97
CA GLN A 370 -16.21 9.95 7.71
C GLN A 370 -17.43 10.05 6.77
N GLU A 371 -17.29 10.72 5.63
CA GLU A 371 -18.35 10.79 4.61
C GLU A 371 -18.68 9.40 4.08
N LEU A 372 -17.65 8.58 3.79
CA LEU A 372 -17.82 7.21 3.32
C LEU A 372 -18.56 6.36 4.37
N TYR A 373 -18.15 6.41 5.65
CA TYR A 373 -18.84 5.66 6.71
C TYR A 373 -20.27 6.10 6.87
N ALA A 374 -20.52 7.41 6.90
CA ALA A 374 -21.87 7.96 7.01
C ALA A 374 -22.77 7.53 5.84
N SER A 375 -22.24 7.45 4.61
CA SER A 375 -23.02 6.98 3.45
C SER A 375 -23.40 5.50 3.61
N VAL A 376 -22.44 4.64 3.98
CA VAL A 376 -22.67 3.20 4.13
C VAL A 376 -23.64 2.89 5.28
N VAL A 377 -23.54 3.62 6.40
CA VAL A 377 -24.44 3.46 7.55
C VAL A 377 -25.87 3.87 7.16
N ARG A 378 -26.04 5.00 6.46
CA ARG A 378 -27.37 5.45 5.97
C ARG A 378 -27.98 4.46 4.99
N GLU A 379 -27.24 4.00 3.99
CA GLU A 379 -27.73 3.05 2.99
C GLU A 379 -28.21 1.73 3.61
N ARG A 380 -27.49 1.24 4.64
CA ARG A 380 -27.87 0.02 5.35
C ARG A 380 -28.98 0.22 6.38
N GLY A 381 -29.06 1.40 7.00
CA GLY A 381 -30.16 1.76 7.90
C GLY A 381 -31.50 1.99 7.18
N ALA A 382 -31.47 2.34 5.89
CA ALA A 382 -32.64 2.48 5.05
C ALA A 382 -33.24 1.15 4.53
N VAL A 383 -32.48 0.04 4.64
CA VAL A 383 -32.95 -1.31 4.26
C VAL A 383 -33.49 -1.99 5.53
N PRO A 384 -34.79 -2.26 5.65
CA PRO A 384 -35.36 -2.99 6.79
C PRO A 384 -34.65 -4.35 6.89
N CYS A 385 -34.20 -4.68 8.12
CA CYS A 385 -33.67 -6.01 8.41
C CYS A 385 -34.77 -7.04 8.12
N PRO A 386 -34.63 -8.00 7.18
CA PRO A 386 -35.59 -9.09 7.09
C PRO A 386 -35.57 -9.86 8.42
N ALA A 387 -36.74 -10.04 9.01
CA ALA A 387 -37.00 -10.71 10.27
C ALA A 387 -36.46 -12.15 10.30
#